data_7cdd2bc874cee0a3eacd35765ad3b545
#
_entry.id   7cdd2bc874cee0a3eacd35765ad3b545
#
_cell.length_a   1.000
_cell.length_b   1.000
_cell.length_c   1.000
_cell.angle_alpha   90.00
_cell.angle_beta   90.00
_cell.angle_gamma   90.00
#
_symmetry.space_group_name_H-M   'P 1'
#
loop_
_entity.id
_entity.type
_entity.pdbx_description
1 polymer ?
#
loop_
_entity_poly.entity_id
_entity_poly.type
_entity_poly.pdbx_seq_one_letter_code
_entity_poly.pdbx_strand_id
1 'polypeptide(L)'
;MKRLPIRVMVPTLIIGIMALFMVLPEFFISLKKPVDFNELADAELKSGLHVEGDVYLILDTFATEETYTKNSDGSRTPSKVSGYYYIIPVGEESYIGIEGSVDNRSAFKKIDDSTWAWLTDAAADLDPNAYYHYEGYIDEMEDELYGYFVEWFQDMEWFETKNADQITPYALPLMIKPMSPGLMPLMIFGFAMIALNVLFVVLHMNYKKKAQAAKAAAMSSDEPWAPPASANTTYSAPDAGYTPPPSTPASGDPWDAPDKR
;
A
#
# COMPACT_ATOMS: atom_id res chain seq x y z
N MET A 1 -14.15 -8.78 30.38
CA MET A 1 -13.55 -8.27 29.13
C MET A 1 -14.68 -7.93 28.18
N LYS A 2 -14.82 -6.65 27.80
CA LYS A 2 -15.80 -6.21 26.79
C LYS A 2 -15.48 -6.91 25.46
N ARG A 3 -16.48 -7.38 24.75
CA ARG A 3 -16.33 -8.02 23.43
C ARG A 3 -15.59 -7.05 22.53
N LEU A 4 -14.38 -7.42 22.08
CA LEU A 4 -13.72 -6.63 21.02
C LEU A 4 -14.65 -6.62 19.82
N PRO A 5 -15.12 -5.48 19.35
CA PRO A 5 -16.15 -5.45 18.34
C PRO A 5 -15.54 -6.01 17.04
N ILE A 6 -16.18 -7.03 16.48
CA ILE A 6 -15.90 -7.54 15.11
C ILE A 6 -15.75 -6.37 14.12
N ARG A 7 -16.44 -5.28 14.40
CA ARG A 7 -16.37 -4.01 13.66
C ARG A 7 -14.96 -3.39 13.56
N VAL A 8 -14.03 -3.71 14.47
CA VAL A 8 -12.64 -3.22 14.40
C VAL A 8 -11.74 -4.26 13.75
N MET A 9 -11.99 -5.55 13.97
CA MET A 9 -11.14 -6.62 13.43
C MET A 9 -11.19 -6.71 11.90
N VAL A 10 -12.40 -6.58 11.33
CA VAL A 10 -12.57 -6.69 9.86
C VAL A 10 -11.85 -5.56 9.11
N PRO A 11 -12.02 -4.28 9.45
CA PRO A 11 -11.26 -3.21 8.80
C PRO A 11 -9.74 -3.34 8.95
N THR A 12 -9.24 -3.71 10.14
CA THR A 12 -7.79 -3.86 10.37
C THR A 12 -7.20 -5.02 9.58
N LEU A 13 -7.94 -6.12 9.41
CA LEU A 13 -7.53 -7.23 8.56
C LEU A 13 -7.48 -6.81 7.08
N ILE A 14 -8.51 -6.11 6.61
CA ILE A 14 -8.57 -5.61 5.23
C ILE A 14 -7.39 -4.66 4.96
N ILE A 15 -7.12 -3.71 5.86
CA ILE A 15 -5.98 -2.78 5.71
C ILE A 15 -4.65 -3.54 5.65
N GLY A 16 -4.45 -4.54 6.51
CA GLY A 16 -3.24 -5.36 6.50
C GLY A 16 -3.06 -6.14 5.19
N ILE A 17 -4.13 -6.72 4.68
CA ILE A 17 -4.12 -7.45 3.41
C ILE A 17 -3.87 -6.48 2.24
N MET A 18 -4.55 -5.33 2.19
CA MET A 18 -4.33 -4.33 1.14
C MET A 18 -2.90 -3.82 1.14
N ALA A 19 -2.32 -3.51 2.31
CA ALA A 19 -0.93 -3.08 2.43
C ALA A 19 0.03 -4.13 1.85
N LEU A 20 -0.19 -5.42 2.11
CA LEU A 20 0.62 -6.48 1.52
C LEU A 20 0.44 -6.59 0.01
N PHE A 21 -0.79 -6.53 -0.49
CA PHE A 21 -1.06 -6.61 -1.93
C PHE A 21 -0.35 -5.51 -2.73
N MET A 22 -0.25 -4.29 -2.17
CA MET A 22 0.42 -3.17 -2.84
C MET A 22 1.93 -3.36 -2.97
N VAL A 23 2.58 -4.00 -1.99
CA VAL A 23 4.05 -4.09 -1.97
C VAL A 23 4.60 -5.47 -2.34
N LEU A 24 3.73 -6.49 -2.39
CA LEU A 24 4.16 -7.87 -2.61
C LEU A 24 4.87 -8.08 -3.96
N PRO A 25 4.40 -7.52 -5.10
CA PRO A 25 5.09 -7.68 -6.38
C PRO A 25 6.52 -7.12 -6.33
N GLU A 26 6.68 -5.89 -5.87
CA GLU A 26 7.98 -5.22 -5.77
C GLU A 26 8.90 -5.93 -4.77
N PHE A 27 8.35 -6.44 -3.66
CA PHE A 27 9.12 -7.25 -2.71
C PHE A 27 9.69 -8.52 -3.35
N PHE A 28 8.91 -9.24 -4.15
CA PHE A 28 9.43 -10.42 -4.84
C PHE A 28 10.48 -10.07 -5.89
N ILE A 29 10.40 -8.90 -6.49
CA ILE A 29 11.44 -8.40 -7.40
C ILE A 29 12.71 -8.11 -6.61
N SER A 30 12.63 -7.42 -5.47
CA SER A 30 13.78 -7.07 -4.64
C SER A 30 14.53 -8.27 -4.05
N LEU A 31 13.90 -9.45 -3.99
CA LEU A 31 14.57 -10.69 -3.57
C LEU A 31 15.43 -11.33 -4.68
N LYS A 32 15.25 -10.91 -5.93
CA LYS A 32 16.07 -11.39 -7.04
C LYS A 32 17.43 -10.69 -7.00
N LYS A 33 18.49 -11.36 -7.44
CA LYS A 33 19.77 -10.71 -7.62
C LYS A 33 19.63 -9.65 -8.71
N PRO A 34 20.05 -8.39 -8.47
CA PRO A 34 20.01 -7.38 -9.49
C PRO A 34 20.95 -7.71 -10.65
N VAL A 35 20.60 -7.25 -11.84
CA VAL A 35 21.39 -7.38 -13.06
C VAL A 35 21.79 -5.97 -13.49
N ASP A 36 23.02 -5.80 -13.95
CA ASP A 36 23.47 -4.51 -14.47
C ASP A 36 22.72 -4.20 -15.77
N PHE A 37 21.91 -3.11 -15.76
CA PHE A 37 21.12 -2.73 -16.92
C PHE A 37 22.00 -2.25 -18.11
N ASN A 38 23.26 -1.86 -17.86
CA ASN A 38 24.20 -1.50 -18.92
C ASN A 38 24.74 -2.74 -19.68
N GLU A 39 24.61 -3.94 -19.10
CA GLU A 39 25.06 -5.21 -19.70
C GLU A 39 23.93 -5.99 -20.37
N LEU A 40 22.66 -5.54 -20.24
CA LEU A 40 21.51 -6.23 -20.80
C LEU A 40 21.44 -6.06 -22.32
N ALA A 41 21.25 -7.17 -23.04
CA ALA A 41 20.86 -7.11 -24.43
C ALA A 41 19.36 -6.72 -24.58
N ASP A 42 19.00 -6.14 -25.72
CA ASP A 42 17.61 -5.69 -25.99
C ASP A 42 16.57 -6.79 -25.76
N ALA A 43 16.90 -8.03 -26.13
CA ALA A 43 16.02 -9.20 -25.95
C ALA A 43 15.82 -9.64 -24.48
N GLU A 44 16.67 -9.16 -23.57
CA GLU A 44 16.61 -9.49 -22.15
C GLU A 44 15.80 -8.48 -21.34
N LEU A 45 15.52 -7.32 -21.93
CA LEU A 45 14.73 -6.25 -21.32
C LEU A 45 13.27 -6.69 -21.13
N LYS A 46 12.80 -6.76 -19.92
CA LYS A 46 11.42 -7.17 -19.58
C LYS A 46 10.97 -6.65 -18.23
N SER A 47 9.67 -6.43 -18.10
CA SER A 47 9.05 -6.07 -16.82
C SER A 47 9.31 -7.12 -15.73
N GLY A 48 9.47 -6.66 -14.49
CA GLY A 48 9.72 -7.48 -13.30
C GLY A 48 11.18 -7.93 -13.13
N LEU A 49 12.11 -7.32 -13.85
CA LEU A 49 13.55 -7.54 -13.67
C LEU A 49 14.10 -6.56 -12.62
N HIS A 50 14.81 -7.09 -11.62
CA HIS A 50 15.57 -6.27 -10.66
C HIS A 50 16.87 -5.85 -11.33
N VAL A 51 17.13 -4.54 -11.39
CA VAL A 51 18.30 -3.99 -12.08
C VAL A 51 19.05 -3.02 -11.18
N GLU A 52 20.36 -2.96 -11.38
CA GLU A 52 21.24 -1.94 -10.80
C GLU A 52 22.25 -1.50 -11.87
N GLY A 53 22.85 -0.35 -11.71
CA GLY A 53 23.90 0.11 -12.61
C GLY A 53 24.12 1.62 -12.49
N ASP A 54 25.16 2.09 -13.19
CA ASP A 54 25.47 3.50 -13.23
C ASP A 54 24.87 4.13 -14.48
N VAL A 55 24.07 5.17 -14.30
CA VAL A 55 23.54 5.99 -15.39
C VAL A 55 24.62 6.99 -15.81
N TYR A 56 25.14 6.84 -17.00
CA TYR A 56 26.17 7.74 -17.58
C TYR A 56 25.64 8.62 -18.69
N LEU A 57 24.54 8.22 -19.32
CA LEU A 57 23.94 8.90 -20.44
C LEU A 57 22.47 9.15 -20.18
N ILE A 58 22.05 10.38 -20.33
CA ILE A 58 20.66 10.81 -20.35
C ILE A 58 20.48 11.68 -21.57
N LEU A 59 19.51 11.35 -22.42
CA LEU A 59 19.25 12.14 -23.61
C LEU A 59 18.43 13.40 -23.32
N ASP A 60 17.38 13.27 -22.50
CA ASP A 60 16.56 14.40 -22.08
C ASP A 60 15.53 13.97 -20.99
N THR A 61 14.80 14.97 -20.49
CA THR A 61 13.59 14.79 -19.69
C THR A 61 12.36 14.83 -20.62
N PHE A 62 11.68 13.71 -20.83
CA PHE A 62 10.51 13.65 -21.71
C PHE A 62 9.18 13.92 -21.00
N ALA A 63 9.12 13.78 -19.67
CA ALA A 63 7.94 14.08 -18.88
C ALA A 63 8.28 14.48 -17.43
N THR A 64 7.34 15.16 -16.80
CA THR A 64 7.40 15.49 -15.35
C THR A 64 6.11 15.11 -14.67
N GLU A 65 6.22 14.52 -13.49
CA GLU A 65 5.07 14.25 -12.66
C GLU A 65 4.77 15.45 -11.76
N GLU A 66 3.52 15.89 -11.76
CA GLU A 66 3.06 16.97 -10.89
C GLU A 66 1.96 16.52 -9.95
N THR A 67 2.08 16.86 -8.70
CA THR A 67 1.08 16.58 -7.67
C THR A 67 0.41 17.87 -7.18
N TYR A 68 -0.88 17.80 -6.90
CA TYR A 68 -1.64 18.86 -6.27
C TYR A 68 -2.65 18.29 -5.28
N THR A 69 -3.03 19.07 -4.28
CA THR A 69 -4.10 18.70 -3.35
C THR A 69 -5.41 19.36 -3.78
N LYS A 70 -6.45 18.56 -3.94
CA LYS A 70 -7.80 19.08 -4.17
C LYS A 70 -8.49 19.26 -2.82
N ASN A 71 -8.87 20.50 -2.53
CA ASN A 71 -9.58 20.88 -1.31
C ASN A 71 -11.05 20.43 -1.36
N SER A 72 -11.72 20.42 -0.21
CA SER A 72 -13.14 20.05 -0.10
C SER A 72 -14.09 21.02 -0.82
N ASP A 73 -13.66 22.26 -1.05
CA ASP A 73 -14.38 23.28 -1.80
C ASP A 73 -14.20 23.19 -3.32
N GLY A 74 -13.41 22.19 -3.79
CA GLY A 74 -13.10 21.98 -5.19
C GLY A 74 -11.90 22.77 -5.73
N SER A 75 -11.32 23.67 -4.95
CA SER A 75 -10.08 24.37 -5.30
C SER A 75 -8.88 23.42 -5.31
N ARG A 76 -7.82 23.77 -6.05
CA ARG A 76 -6.57 23.00 -6.10
C ARG A 76 -5.43 23.84 -5.53
N THR A 77 -4.53 23.22 -4.78
CA THR A 77 -3.25 23.86 -4.48
C THR A 77 -2.44 24.04 -5.77
N PRO A 78 -1.48 24.99 -5.81
CA PRO A 78 -0.50 25.02 -6.88
C PRO A 78 0.15 23.64 -7.06
N SER A 79 0.34 23.22 -8.31
CA SER A 79 1.02 21.96 -8.60
C SER A 79 2.49 22.05 -8.14
N LYS A 80 3.01 20.90 -7.71
CA LYS A 80 4.40 20.74 -7.33
C LYS A 80 4.95 19.52 -8.06
N VAL A 81 6.09 19.69 -8.71
CA VAL A 81 6.78 18.57 -9.36
C VAL A 81 7.19 17.55 -8.30
N SER A 82 6.81 16.29 -8.50
CA SER A 82 7.10 15.14 -7.63
C SER A 82 8.12 14.19 -8.24
N GLY A 83 8.21 14.12 -9.58
CA GLY A 83 9.12 13.24 -10.29
C GLY A 83 9.49 13.77 -11.68
N TYR A 84 10.48 13.16 -12.26
CA TYR A 84 10.98 13.43 -13.60
C TYR A 84 11.18 12.11 -14.32
N TYR A 85 10.90 12.08 -15.62
CA TYR A 85 11.10 10.91 -16.46
C TYR A 85 12.12 11.25 -17.53
N TYR A 86 13.22 10.49 -17.53
CA TYR A 86 14.35 10.71 -18.42
C TYR A 86 14.48 9.56 -19.43
N ILE A 87 15.13 9.84 -20.55
CA ILE A 87 15.42 8.87 -21.60
C ILE A 87 16.86 8.40 -21.42
N ILE A 88 17.06 7.10 -21.33
CA ILE A 88 18.39 6.48 -21.30
C ILE A 88 18.54 5.46 -22.43
N PRO A 89 19.72 5.37 -23.05
CA PRO A 89 20.04 4.27 -23.95
C PRO A 89 20.30 2.99 -23.15
N VAL A 90 19.88 1.86 -23.69
CA VAL A 90 20.12 0.52 -23.14
C VAL A 90 20.34 -0.47 -24.27
N GLY A 91 21.09 -1.55 -24.00
CA GLY A 91 21.38 -2.53 -25.03
C GLY A 91 22.20 -1.96 -26.18
N GLU A 92 21.90 -2.42 -27.42
CA GLU A 92 22.63 -2.00 -28.60
C GLU A 92 21.98 -0.80 -29.32
N GLU A 93 20.66 -0.78 -29.42
CA GLU A 93 19.92 0.24 -30.19
C GLU A 93 18.61 0.69 -29.50
N SER A 94 18.39 0.30 -28.25
CA SER A 94 17.13 0.57 -27.58
C SER A 94 17.22 1.73 -26.58
N TYR A 95 16.07 2.34 -26.33
CA TYR A 95 15.88 3.40 -25.33
C TYR A 95 14.75 3.02 -24.41
N ILE A 96 14.91 3.32 -23.12
CA ILE A 96 13.86 3.17 -22.12
C ILE A 96 13.77 4.41 -21.25
N GLY A 97 12.68 4.50 -20.49
CA GLY A 97 12.55 5.54 -19.45
C GLY A 97 13.31 5.18 -18.19
N ILE A 98 13.68 6.20 -17.42
CA ILE A 98 14.10 6.06 -16.03
C ILE A 98 13.41 7.13 -15.18
N GLU A 99 12.83 6.71 -14.07
CA GLU A 99 12.17 7.61 -13.14
C GLU A 99 13.18 8.23 -12.17
N GLY A 100 13.21 9.55 -12.11
CA GLY A 100 14.03 10.32 -11.18
C GLY A 100 13.18 11.07 -10.17
N SER A 101 13.62 11.10 -8.92
CA SER A 101 13.00 11.91 -7.87
C SER A 101 13.50 13.36 -7.90
N VAL A 102 12.82 14.23 -7.15
CA VAL A 102 13.28 15.62 -6.94
C VAL A 102 14.66 15.66 -6.28
N ASP A 103 14.99 14.68 -5.44
CA ASP A 103 16.24 14.64 -4.68
C ASP A 103 17.46 14.32 -5.57
N ASN A 104 17.29 13.49 -6.60
CA ASN A 104 18.38 13.14 -7.52
C ASN A 104 18.41 13.99 -8.80
N ARG A 105 17.51 14.96 -8.94
CA ARG A 105 17.42 15.86 -10.12
C ARG A 105 18.75 16.52 -10.47
N SER A 106 19.51 17.00 -9.49
CA SER A 106 20.77 17.69 -9.73
C SER A 106 21.83 16.77 -10.33
N ALA A 107 21.87 15.49 -9.90
CA ALA A 107 22.78 14.49 -10.45
C ALA A 107 22.38 14.13 -11.89
N PHE A 108 21.08 13.90 -12.14
CA PHE A 108 20.58 13.59 -13.47
C PHE A 108 20.78 14.75 -14.46
N LYS A 109 20.54 16.00 -14.00
CA LYS A 109 20.84 17.17 -14.82
C LYS A 109 22.34 17.26 -15.20
N LYS A 110 23.25 16.92 -14.30
CA LYS A 110 24.68 16.92 -14.60
C LYS A 110 25.03 15.90 -15.66
N ILE A 111 24.41 14.72 -15.65
CA ILE A 111 24.57 13.68 -16.67
C ILE A 111 24.02 14.16 -18.01
N ASP A 112 22.81 14.70 -18.01
CA ASP A 112 22.17 15.29 -19.17
C ASP A 112 23.04 16.39 -19.83
N ASP A 113 23.49 17.36 -19.04
CA ASP A 113 24.39 18.42 -19.50
C ASP A 113 25.71 17.86 -20.09
N SER A 114 26.28 16.79 -19.51
CA SER A 114 27.47 16.11 -20.00
C SER A 114 27.21 15.36 -21.31
N THR A 115 26.06 14.68 -21.40
CA THR A 115 25.65 13.96 -22.62
C THR A 115 25.47 14.93 -23.79
N TRP A 116 24.79 16.05 -23.56
CA TRP A 116 24.60 17.07 -24.61
C TRP A 116 25.88 17.73 -25.04
N ALA A 117 26.81 18.03 -24.10
CA ALA A 117 28.11 18.55 -24.47
C ALA A 117 28.87 17.56 -25.40
N TRP A 118 28.85 16.28 -25.05
CA TRP A 118 29.48 15.22 -25.87
C TRP A 118 28.85 15.05 -27.25
N LEU A 119 27.49 15.12 -27.32
CA LEU A 119 26.78 14.96 -28.59
C LEU A 119 26.93 16.14 -29.52
N THR A 120 27.09 17.36 -29.01
CA THR A 120 27.12 18.61 -29.80
C THR A 120 28.52 19.13 -30.10
N ASP A 121 29.52 18.79 -29.31
CA ASP A 121 30.92 19.18 -29.50
C ASP A 121 31.80 17.94 -29.72
N ALA A 122 32.27 17.74 -30.95
CA ALA A 122 33.13 16.62 -31.31
C ALA A 122 34.47 16.57 -30.54
N ALA A 123 34.82 17.63 -29.84
CA ALA A 123 36.03 17.70 -29.00
C ALA A 123 35.75 17.46 -27.51
N ALA A 124 34.45 17.37 -27.14
CA ALA A 124 34.07 17.12 -25.76
C ALA A 124 34.04 15.61 -25.45
N ASP A 125 34.60 15.24 -24.32
CA ASP A 125 34.45 13.90 -23.75
C ASP A 125 33.36 13.91 -22.69
N LEU A 126 32.73 12.75 -22.46
CA LEU A 126 31.82 12.58 -21.33
C LEU A 126 32.56 12.84 -20.00
N ASP A 127 31.96 13.64 -19.12
CA ASP A 127 32.50 13.85 -17.77
C ASP A 127 32.48 12.52 -16.97
N PRO A 128 33.64 11.93 -16.65
CA PRO A 128 33.69 10.66 -15.94
C PRO A 128 33.13 10.74 -14.52
N ASN A 129 32.85 11.95 -14.00
CA ASN A 129 32.21 12.17 -12.71
C ASN A 129 30.71 12.49 -12.84
N ALA A 130 30.17 12.50 -14.05
CA ALA A 130 28.74 12.67 -14.31
C ALA A 130 28.10 11.29 -14.41
N TYR A 131 27.86 10.66 -13.28
CA TYR A 131 27.13 9.41 -13.19
C TYR A 131 26.27 9.38 -11.93
N TYR A 132 25.29 8.50 -11.94
CA TYR A 132 24.45 8.23 -10.79
C TYR A 132 24.16 6.73 -10.68
N HIS A 133 24.56 6.13 -9.55
CA HIS A 133 24.23 4.73 -9.28
C HIS A 133 22.77 4.58 -9.00
N TYR A 134 22.08 3.77 -9.78
CA TYR A 134 20.64 3.57 -9.71
C TYR A 134 20.33 2.10 -9.48
N GLU A 135 19.45 1.83 -8.51
CA GLU A 135 18.89 0.51 -8.23
C GLU A 135 17.37 0.60 -8.35
N GLY A 136 16.78 -0.34 -9.07
CA GLY A 136 15.35 -0.32 -9.33
C GLY A 136 14.85 -1.60 -9.99
N TYR A 137 13.74 -1.49 -10.64
CA TYR A 137 13.18 -2.59 -11.42
C TYR A 137 12.59 -2.07 -12.73
N ILE A 138 12.66 -2.91 -13.75
CA ILE A 138 12.03 -2.60 -15.04
C ILE A 138 10.53 -2.86 -14.92
N ASP A 139 9.74 -1.88 -15.35
CA ASP A 139 8.28 -1.97 -15.43
C ASP A 139 7.78 -1.45 -16.79
N GLU A 140 6.54 -1.77 -17.13
CA GLU A 140 5.90 -1.21 -18.32
C GLU A 140 5.53 0.25 -18.07
N MET A 141 5.71 1.12 -19.06
CA MET A 141 5.20 2.49 -19.01
C MET A 141 3.68 2.47 -19.16
N GLU A 142 3.03 3.41 -18.44
CA GLU A 142 1.62 3.71 -18.71
C GLU A 142 1.45 4.29 -20.10
N ASP A 143 0.32 4.00 -20.76
CA ASP A 143 0.06 4.41 -22.15
C ASP A 143 0.26 5.92 -22.40
N GLU A 144 -0.17 6.76 -21.45
CA GLU A 144 -0.02 8.21 -21.56
C GLU A 144 1.46 8.63 -21.50
N LEU A 145 2.21 8.05 -20.57
CA LEU A 145 3.65 8.32 -20.40
C LEU A 145 4.44 7.83 -21.62
N TYR A 146 4.09 6.66 -22.13
CA TYR A 146 4.69 6.13 -23.38
C TYR A 146 4.37 7.01 -24.59
N GLY A 147 3.19 7.63 -24.63
CA GLY A 147 2.85 8.62 -25.64
C GLY A 147 3.84 9.80 -25.66
N TYR A 148 4.13 10.40 -24.50
CA TYR A 148 5.14 11.47 -24.38
C TYR A 148 6.55 11.00 -24.75
N PHE A 149 6.88 9.75 -24.39
CA PHE A 149 8.17 9.16 -24.73
C PHE A 149 8.37 9.05 -26.24
N VAL A 150 7.37 8.55 -26.98
CA VAL A 150 7.41 8.45 -28.45
C VAL A 150 7.37 9.84 -29.09
N GLU A 151 6.56 10.76 -28.57
CA GLU A 151 6.46 12.14 -29.07
C GLU A 151 7.82 12.85 -29.03
N TRP A 152 8.60 12.64 -27.96
CA TRP A 152 9.95 13.19 -27.85
C TRP A 152 10.84 12.76 -29.03
N PHE A 153 10.83 11.47 -29.41
CA PHE A 153 11.59 10.98 -30.57
C PHE A 153 11.09 11.56 -31.89
N GLN A 154 9.77 11.79 -32.01
CA GLN A 154 9.20 12.38 -33.21
C GLN A 154 9.60 13.86 -33.38
N ASP A 155 9.82 14.55 -32.30
CA ASP A 155 10.21 15.97 -32.32
C ASP A 155 11.72 16.16 -32.53
N MET A 156 12.53 15.12 -32.26
CA MET A 156 13.97 15.17 -32.48
C MET A 156 14.32 15.17 -33.96
N GLU A 157 15.08 16.17 -34.42
CA GLU A 157 15.54 16.30 -35.82
C GLU A 157 16.51 15.21 -36.22
N TRP A 158 17.11 14.47 -35.29
CA TRP A 158 18.06 13.39 -35.54
C TRP A 158 17.43 12.13 -36.13
N PHE A 159 16.16 11.90 -35.86
CA PHE A 159 15.44 10.79 -36.43
C PHE A 159 14.86 11.23 -37.78
N GLU A 160 15.30 10.60 -38.87
CA GLU A 160 14.80 10.88 -40.21
C GLU A 160 13.31 10.60 -40.36
N THR A 161 12.76 9.83 -39.43
CA THR A 161 11.34 9.44 -39.47
C THR A 161 10.57 10.03 -38.26
N LYS A 162 9.41 10.57 -38.56
CA LYS A 162 8.43 11.04 -37.57
C LYS A 162 7.26 10.05 -37.42
N ASN A 163 7.39 8.86 -37.96
CA ASN A 163 6.34 7.83 -37.87
C ASN A 163 6.55 7.00 -36.57
N ALA A 164 5.56 6.97 -35.70
CA ALA A 164 5.59 6.21 -34.46
C ALA A 164 5.92 4.72 -34.66
N ASP A 165 5.39 4.10 -35.73
CA ASP A 165 5.65 2.67 -36.05
C ASP A 165 7.12 2.37 -36.34
N GLN A 166 7.89 3.37 -36.75
CA GLN A 166 9.32 3.24 -37.02
C GLN A 166 10.18 3.56 -35.80
N ILE A 167 9.63 4.29 -34.83
CA ILE A 167 10.30 4.63 -33.57
C ILE A 167 10.10 3.52 -32.54
N THR A 168 8.94 2.90 -32.49
CA THR A 168 8.58 1.84 -31.54
C THR A 168 9.62 0.70 -31.41
N PRO A 169 10.33 0.25 -32.45
CA PRO A 169 11.37 -0.76 -32.27
C PRO A 169 12.55 -0.32 -31.42
N TYR A 170 12.83 0.98 -31.32
CA TYR A 170 13.93 1.56 -30.54
C TYR A 170 13.45 2.09 -29.20
N ALA A 171 12.31 2.77 -29.19
CA ALA A 171 11.68 3.31 -28.00
C ALA A 171 10.80 2.26 -27.31
N LEU A 172 11.39 1.47 -26.42
CA LEU A 172 10.67 0.39 -25.76
C LEU A 172 9.68 0.95 -24.72
N PRO A 173 8.47 0.36 -24.58
CA PRO A 173 7.48 0.78 -23.58
C PRO A 173 7.85 0.33 -22.16
N LEU A 174 9.11 0.50 -21.80
CA LEU A 174 9.71 0.05 -20.55
C LEU A 174 10.36 1.22 -19.81
N MET A 175 10.36 1.16 -18.49
CA MET A 175 11.04 2.15 -17.66
C MET A 175 11.67 1.50 -16.43
N ILE A 176 12.76 2.05 -15.93
CA ILE A 176 13.33 1.69 -14.64
C ILE A 176 12.69 2.58 -13.58
N LYS A 177 11.99 1.95 -12.63
CA LYS A 177 11.40 2.60 -11.46
C LYS A 177 12.28 2.36 -10.23
N PRO A 178 12.41 3.34 -9.32
CA PRO A 178 13.16 3.13 -8.08
C PRO A 178 12.46 2.13 -7.18
N MET A 179 13.22 1.37 -6.40
CA MET A 179 12.64 0.57 -5.32
C MET A 179 12.01 1.49 -4.28
N SER A 180 10.78 1.18 -3.87
CA SER A 180 10.06 1.97 -2.87
C SER A 180 10.79 1.97 -1.53
N PRO A 181 11.22 3.11 -1.00
CA PRO A 181 11.93 3.18 0.28
C PRO A 181 11.07 2.71 1.46
N GLY A 182 9.74 2.71 1.28
CA GLY A 182 8.75 2.21 2.24
C GLY A 182 8.43 0.72 2.18
N LEU A 183 9.05 -0.04 1.28
CA LEU A 183 8.74 -1.45 1.03
C LEU A 183 8.82 -2.31 2.31
N MET A 184 9.96 -2.31 2.98
CA MET A 184 10.17 -3.11 4.21
C MET A 184 9.27 -2.68 5.39
N PRO A 185 9.18 -1.40 5.75
CA PRO A 185 8.24 -0.95 6.77
C PRO A 185 6.80 -1.34 6.49
N LEU A 186 6.34 -1.22 5.24
CA LEU A 186 4.97 -1.53 4.86
C LEU A 186 4.68 -3.03 4.88
N MET A 187 5.66 -3.86 4.49
CA MET A 187 5.60 -5.32 4.65
C MET A 187 5.47 -5.72 6.11
N ILE A 188 6.34 -5.19 6.99
CA ILE A 188 6.29 -5.45 8.42
C ILE A 188 4.94 -5.03 9.01
N PHE A 189 4.45 -3.85 8.64
CA PHE A 189 3.14 -3.35 9.06
C PHE A 189 2.01 -4.29 8.64
N GLY A 190 1.97 -4.72 7.37
CA GLY A 190 0.96 -5.63 6.86
C GLY A 190 0.93 -6.96 7.62
N PHE A 191 2.10 -7.59 7.81
CA PHE A 191 2.20 -8.83 8.59
C PHE A 191 1.84 -8.63 10.07
N ALA A 192 2.26 -7.54 10.70
CA ALA A 192 1.91 -7.23 12.07
C ALA A 192 0.40 -7.09 12.26
N MET A 193 -0.29 -6.42 11.33
CA MET A 193 -1.75 -6.27 11.37
C MET A 193 -2.47 -7.62 11.23
N ILE A 194 -2.01 -8.51 10.37
CA ILE A 194 -2.57 -9.86 10.22
C ILE A 194 -2.29 -10.68 11.49
N ALA A 195 -1.04 -10.68 11.99
CA ALA A 195 -0.66 -11.41 13.20
C ALA A 195 -1.48 -10.96 14.43
N LEU A 196 -1.71 -9.65 14.56
CA LEU A 196 -2.55 -9.08 15.62
C LEU A 196 -3.99 -9.62 15.53
N ASN A 197 -4.57 -9.69 14.33
CA ASN A 197 -5.91 -10.25 14.13
C ASN A 197 -5.96 -11.74 14.49
N VAL A 198 -4.97 -12.53 14.07
CA VAL A 198 -4.87 -13.95 14.43
C VAL A 198 -4.77 -14.12 15.94
N LEU A 199 -3.93 -13.33 16.61
CA LEU A 199 -3.79 -13.34 18.06
C LEU A 199 -5.13 -13.04 18.76
N PHE A 200 -5.87 -12.04 18.29
CA PHE A 200 -7.19 -11.73 18.85
C PHE A 200 -8.19 -12.87 18.68
N VAL A 201 -8.21 -13.53 17.53
CA VAL A 201 -9.07 -14.70 17.29
C VAL A 201 -8.71 -15.82 18.26
N VAL A 202 -7.43 -16.14 18.42
CA VAL A 202 -6.96 -17.22 19.33
C VAL A 202 -7.32 -16.89 20.78
N LEU A 203 -7.08 -15.66 21.22
CA LEU A 203 -7.43 -15.23 22.58
C LEU A 203 -8.95 -15.31 22.82
N HIS A 204 -9.75 -14.90 21.84
CA HIS A 204 -11.20 -14.97 21.94
C HIS A 204 -11.71 -16.41 21.99
N MET A 205 -11.16 -17.33 21.19
CA MET A 205 -11.50 -18.74 21.23
C MET A 205 -11.13 -19.38 22.57
N ASN A 206 -9.93 -19.07 23.11
CA ASN A 206 -9.50 -19.55 24.41
C ASN A 206 -10.37 -19.04 25.54
N TYR A 207 -10.80 -17.75 25.47
CA TYR A 207 -11.74 -17.19 26.43
C TYR A 207 -13.11 -17.89 26.38
N LYS A 208 -13.66 -18.14 25.17
CA LYS A 208 -14.90 -18.91 25.01
C LYS A 208 -14.80 -20.31 25.59
N LYS A 209 -13.70 -21.04 25.32
CA LYS A 209 -13.48 -22.37 25.89
C LYS A 209 -13.46 -22.36 27.40
N LYS A 210 -12.74 -21.40 28.02
CA LYS A 210 -12.69 -21.24 29.49
C LYS A 210 -14.07 -20.89 30.06
N ALA A 211 -14.83 -20.01 29.42
CA ALA A 211 -16.18 -19.65 29.85
C ALA A 211 -17.18 -20.83 29.76
N GLN A 212 -17.06 -21.66 28.73
CA GLN A 212 -17.85 -22.87 28.59
C GLN A 212 -17.49 -23.93 29.65
N ALA A 213 -16.20 -24.13 29.89
CA ALA A 213 -15.73 -25.03 30.93
C ALA A 213 -16.21 -24.60 32.34
N ALA A 214 -16.14 -23.28 32.64
CA ALA A 214 -16.65 -22.74 33.90
C ALA A 214 -18.17 -22.93 34.04
N LYS A 215 -18.96 -22.75 32.95
CA LYS A 215 -20.41 -23.02 32.97
C LYS A 215 -20.70 -24.52 33.18
N ALA A 216 -19.96 -25.41 32.51
CA ALA A 216 -20.12 -26.85 32.69
C ALA A 216 -19.79 -27.28 34.13
N ALA A 217 -18.73 -26.75 34.70
CA ALA A 217 -18.38 -26.99 36.11
C ALA A 217 -19.43 -26.48 37.10
N ALA A 218 -20.01 -25.29 36.84
CA ALA A 218 -21.09 -24.76 37.65
C ALA A 218 -22.39 -25.60 37.55
N MET A 219 -22.71 -26.17 36.38
CA MET A 219 -23.85 -27.05 36.19
C MET A 219 -23.64 -28.45 36.81
N SER A 220 -22.39 -28.92 36.93
CA SER A 220 -22.09 -30.20 37.58
C SER A 220 -22.01 -30.13 39.10
N SER A 221 -21.93 -28.92 39.68
CA SER A 221 -21.95 -28.68 41.10
C SER A 221 -23.33 -28.47 41.71
N ASP A 222 -24.39 -28.47 40.90
CA ASP A 222 -25.76 -28.58 41.38
C ASP A 222 -25.99 -30.02 41.86
N GLU A 223 -25.39 -30.40 43.00
CA GLU A 223 -25.92 -31.51 43.82
C GLU A 223 -27.39 -31.18 44.08
N PRO A 224 -28.31 -32.17 43.88
CA PRO A 224 -29.72 -31.94 44.23
C PRO A 224 -29.71 -31.63 45.77
N TRP A 225 -30.09 -30.39 46.09
CA TRP A 225 -30.29 -29.96 47.43
C TRP A 225 -31.22 -30.97 48.11
N ALA A 226 -30.66 -31.89 48.90
CA ALA A 226 -31.44 -32.74 49.78
C ALA A 226 -32.10 -31.85 50.81
N PRO A 227 -33.44 -31.77 50.89
CA PRO A 227 -34.07 -30.97 51.90
C PRO A 227 -33.63 -31.48 53.26
N PRO A 228 -33.29 -30.62 54.24
CA PRO A 228 -32.92 -31.03 55.58
C PRO A 228 -34.08 -31.82 56.17
N ALA A 229 -33.73 -33.01 56.68
CA ALA A 229 -34.67 -33.92 57.35
C ALA A 229 -35.50 -33.09 58.36
N SER A 230 -36.81 -33.21 58.26
CA SER A 230 -37.81 -32.51 59.05
C SER A 230 -37.51 -32.63 60.58
N ALA A 231 -37.00 -31.55 61.16
CA ALA A 231 -37.15 -31.36 62.60
C ALA A 231 -38.60 -30.91 62.83
N ASN A 232 -39.42 -31.83 63.34
CA ASN A 232 -40.76 -31.54 63.88
C ASN A 232 -40.61 -30.53 65.01
N THR A 233 -40.83 -29.25 64.70
CA THR A 233 -41.12 -28.23 65.69
C THR A 233 -42.46 -27.64 65.38
N THR A 234 -43.42 -28.07 66.17
CA THR A 234 -44.79 -27.50 66.29
C THR A 234 -44.65 -26.03 66.67
N TYR A 235 -44.88 -25.12 65.71
CA TYR A 235 -44.96 -23.70 66.00
C TYR A 235 -46.36 -23.25 65.72
N SER A 236 -47.09 -22.90 66.80
CA SER A 236 -48.41 -22.23 66.76
C SER A 236 -48.20 -20.83 66.17
N ALA A 237 -48.97 -20.54 65.15
CA ALA A 237 -49.01 -19.24 64.53
C ALA A 237 -49.78 -18.22 65.38
N PRO A 238 -49.29 -16.99 65.52
CA PRO A 238 -50.14 -15.86 65.90
C PRO A 238 -50.65 -15.20 64.59
N ASP A 239 -51.94 -15.03 64.59
CA ASP A 239 -52.78 -14.30 63.64
C ASP A 239 -52.32 -12.84 63.55
N ALA A 240 -51.78 -12.41 62.41
CA ALA A 240 -51.54 -11.01 62.15
C ALA A 240 -51.88 -10.71 60.68
N GLY A 241 -52.98 -10.01 60.48
CA GLY A 241 -53.54 -9.59 59.21
C GLY A 241 -52.54 -8.80 58.35
N TYR A 242 -52.27 -9.34 57.16
CA TYR A 242 -51.48 -8.67 56.12
C TYR A 242 -52.45 -8.10 55.11
N THR A 243 -52.54 -6.74 55.05
CA THR A 243 -53.23 -6.01 53.97
C THR A 243 -52.18 -5.70 52.86
N PRO A 244 -52.43 -6.12 51.62
CA PRO A 244 -51.51 -5.77 50.52
C PRO A 244 -51.61 -4.27 50.15
N PRO A 245 -50.53 -3.61 49.78
CA PRO A 245 -50.53 -2.23 49.32
C PRO A 245 -51.18 -2.10 47.93
N PRO A 246 -51.80 -0.94 47.65
CA PRO A 246 -52.51 -0.72 46.38
C PRO A 246 -51.55 -0.65 45.19
N SER A 247 -51.96 -1.30 44.10
CA SER A 247 -51.29 -1.28 42.79
C SER A 247 -51.34 0.13 42.16
N THR A 248 -50.15 0.70 41.89
CA THR A 248 -50.00 1.91 41.08
C THR A 248 -50.17 1.59 39.59
N PRO A 249 -50.92 2.43 38.85
CA PRO A 249 -51.08 2.22 37.39
C PRO A 249 -49.78 2.57 36.66
N ALA A 250 -49.46 1.74 35.66
CA ALA A 250 -48.37 1.94 34.71
C ALA A 250 -48.51 3.25 33.94
N SER A 251 -47.54 4.15 34.05
CA SER A 251 -47.47 5.34 33.19
C SER A 251 -46.69 5.04 31.92
N GLY A 252 -47.21 5.59 30.88
CA GLY A 252 -46.91 5.49 29.48
C GLY A 252 -45.45 5.47 29.01
N ASP A 253 -45.34 4.88 27.86
CA ASP A 253 -44.21 4.73 27.00
C ASP A 253 -43.72 6.12 26.49
N PRO A 254 -42.42 6.46 26.59
CA PRO A 254 -41.92 7.79 26.21
C PRO A 254 -41.44 7.92 24.73
N TRP A 255 -41.87 7.06 23.83
CA TRP A 255 -41.36 7.06 22.45
C TRP A 255 -42.37 7.45 21.34
N ASP A 256 -43.43 8.16 21.68
CA ASP A 256 -44.27 8.83 20.65
C ASP A 256 -43.87 10.30 20.51
N ALA A 257 -42.91 10.57 19.61
CA ALA A 257 -42.60 11.90 19.11
C ALA A 257 -43.12 12.06 17.68
N PRO A 258 -43.93 13.09 17.41
CA PRO A 258 -44.58 13.27 16.10
C PRO A 258 -43.61 13.86 15.08
N ASP A 259 -43.68 13.27 13.89
CA ASP A 259 -43.21 13.74 12.60
C ASP A 259 -43.59 15.21 12.36
N LYS A 260 -42.61 16.07 12.07
CA LYS A 260 -42.83 17.41 11.50
C LYS A 260 -41.85 17.74 10.40
N ARG A 261 -42.36 17.64 9.16
CA ARG A 261 -42.09 18.46 7.96
C ARG A 261 -40.64 18.73 7.55
#